data_b64bd6e20df4dbc17791f7fc8a6e90d6
#
_entry.id   b64bd6e20df4dbc17791f7fc8a6e90d6
#
_cell.length_a   1.000
_cell.length_b   1.000
_cell.length_c   1.000
_cell.angle_alpha   90.00
_cell.angle_beta   90.00
_cell.angle_gamma   90.00
#
_symmetry.space_group_name_H-M   'P 1'
#
loop_
_entity.id
_entity.type
_entity.pdbx_description
1 polymer ?
#
loop_
_entity_poly.entity_id
_entity_poly.type
_entity_poly.pdbx_seq_one_letter_code
_entity_poly.pdbx_strand_id
1 'polypeptide(L)'
;IVPKEERKSMATAISSSSVIDPLAFQMMIVGTIIAISHILREAIIKVFPFWSKIPLYTMCLIMGAIIGIALSKTKYSQYIDRGSMKRISGVALEYVIAMNVATIKLSVLASFLVPILVTSIAITILTAVICIILAKKWYGKDWFEMAMGAYGQCTGSLATGLLLIKVLDPNGDTLAAESVSGSSTLGSFWQQPYNTIGPMLILSSPLLTTLGTAGFLVAFLIVGTVLFGRTVKKA
;
A
#
# COMPACT_ATOMS: atom_id res chain seq x y z
N ILE A 1 -0.89 9.21 -26.86
CA ILE A 1 0.01 10.38 -26.70
C ILE A 1 -0.89 11.60 -26.46
N VAL A 2 -0.73 12.25 -25.32
CA VAL A 2 -1.52 13.44 -24.96
C VAL A 2 -1.19 14.60 -25.92
N PRO A 3 -2.20 15.26 -26.52
CA PRO A 3 -1.98 16.42 -27.39
C PRO A 3 -1.15 17.51 -26.71
N LYS A 4 -0.35 18.27 -27.48
CA LYS A 4 0.56 19.29 -26.93
C LYS A 4 -0.15 20.34 -26.06
N GLU A 5 -1.38 20.65 -26.38
CA GLU A 5 -2.21 21.68 -25.72
C GLU A 5 -2.73 21.25 -24.35
N GLU A 6 -2.85 19.94 -24.12
CA GLU A 6 -3.31 19.38 -22.84
C GLU A 6 -2.15 19.01 -21.88
N ARG A 7 -0.91 19.19 -22.30
CA ARG A 7 0.27 18.91 -21.47
C ARG A 7 0.44 20.03 -20.44
N LYS A 8 -0.10 19.83 -19.24
CA LYS A 8 0.18 20.73 -18.12
C LYS A 8 1.66 20.68 -17.79
N SER A 9 2.32 21.84 -17.74
CA SER A 9 3.70 21.94 -17.31
C SER A 9 3.82 21.50 -15.84
N MET A 10 4.83 20.67 -15.55
CA MET A 10 5.02 20.12 -14.22
C MET A 10 5.70 21.13 -13.31
N ALA A 11 5.22 21.20 -12.06
CA ALA A 11 5.89 21.84 -10.92
C ALA A 11 6.21 23.34 -11.07
N THR A 12 5.87 23.98 -12.19
CA THR A 12 6.10 25.41 -12.44
C THR A 12 5.25 26.34 -11.57
N ALA A 13 4.22 25.80 -10.91
CA ALA A 13 3.35 26.58 -10.04
C ALA A 13 3.95 26.90 -8.66
N ILE A 14 5.00 26.19 -8.23
CA ILE A 14 5.53 26.25 -6.86
C ILE A 14 6.91 26.91 -6.79
N SER A 15 7.76 26.71 -7.79
CA SER A 15 9.09 27.33 -7.84
C SER A 15 9.47 27.75 -9.25
N SER A 16 10.22 28.87 -9.35
CA SER A 16 10.81 29.32 -10.61
C SER A 16 12.05 28.49 -10.91
N SER A 17 12.15 27.96 -12.14
CA SER A 17 13.32 27.17 -12.59
C SER A 17 14.61 28.01 -12.75
N SER A 18 14.55 29.31 -12.42
CA SER A 18 15.71 30.19 -12.52
C SER A 18 16.80 29.96 -11.46
N VAL A 19 16.46 29.31 -10.34
CA VAL A 19 17.39 29.10 -9.21
C VAL A 19 17.53 27.62 -8.87
N ILE A 20 16.43 26.89 -8.77
CA ILE A 20 16.43 25.45 -8.43
C ILE A 20 15.38 24.76 -9.30
N ASP A 21 15.76 23.65 -9.92
CA ASP A 21 14.81 22.80 -10.64
C ASP A 21 13.74 22.28 -9.67
N PRO A 22 12.44 22.46 -9.97
CA PRO A 22 11.37 22.05 -9.09
C PRO A 22 11.35 20.57 -8.74
N LEU A 23 11.74 19.70 -9.67
CA LEU A 23 11.82 18.26 -9.42
C LEU A 23 12.99 17.94 -8.50
N ALA A 24 14.16 18.56 -8.72
CA ALA A 24 15.33 18.42 -7.86
C ALA A 24 15.03 18.84 -6.42
N PHE A 25 14.26 19.91 -6.22
CA PHE A 25 13.82 20.37 -4.90
C PHE A 25 12.97 19.31 -4.20
N GLN A 26 12.00 18.70 -4.90
CA GLN A 26 11.17 17.64 -4.32
C GLN A 26 11.99 16.37 -4.01
N MET A 27 12.96 16.02 -4.88
CA MET A 27 13.89 14.91 -4.61
C MET A 27 14.78 15.18 -3.41
N MET A 28 15.23 16.43 -3.19
CA MET A 28 15.96 16.83 -1.99
C MET A 28 15.15 16.61 -0.71
N ILE A 29 13.85 16.92 -0.72
CA ILE A 29 12.97 16.67 0.43
C ILE A 29 12.93 15.17 0.73
N VAL A 30 12.72 14.33 -0.29
CA VAL A 30 12.73 12.87 -0.11
C VAL A 30 14.09 12.38 0.39
N GLY A 31 15.18 12.83 -0.20
CA GLY A 31 16.53 12.49 0.22
C GLY A 31 16.83 12.89 1.67
N THR A 32 16.37 14.06 2.08
CA THR A 32 16.50 14.54 3.48
C THR A 32 15.74 13.62 4.44
N ILE A 33 14.52 13.20 4.10
CA ILE A 33 13.75 12.26 4.93
C ILE A 33 14.48 10.92 5.05
N ILE A 34 15.06 10.41 3.96
CA ILE A 34 15.85 9.17 3.96
C ILE A 34 17.08 9.31 4.86
N ALA A 35 17.81 10.42 4.74
CA ALA A 35 19.00 10.68 5.54
C ALA A 35 18.66 10.77 7.04
N ILE A 36 17.63 11.51 7.41
CA ILE A 36 17.15 11.62 8.80
C ILE A 36 16.74 10.24 9.32
N SER A 37 16.01 9.48 8.52
CA SER A 37 15.55 8.13 8.88
C SER A 37 16.73 7.18 9.12
N HIS A 38 17.77 7.29 8.30
CA HIS A 38 18.99 6.48 8.46
C HIS A 38 19.73 6.83 9.75
N ILE A 39 19.96 8.11 10.00
CA ILE A 39 20.66 8.58 11.22
C ILE A 39 19.86 8.16 12.46
N LEU A 40 18.55 8.36 12.45
CA LEU A 40 17.69 7.98 13.56
C LEU A 40 17.70 6.46 13.79
N ARG A 41 17.64 5.67 12.73
CA ARG A 41 17.73 4.21 12.80
C ARG A 41 19.02 3.76 13.45
N GLU A 42 20.16 4.29 13.02
CA GLU A 42 21.48 3.97 13.62
C GLU A 42 21.56 4.36 15.10
N ALA A 43 20.97 5.49 15.49
CA ALA A 43 20.89 5.90 16.89
C ALA A 43 20.03 4.93 17.72
N ILE A 44 18.87 4.52 17.19
CA ILE A 44 17.96 3.60 17.87
C ILE A 44 18.56 2.20 18.00
N ILE A 45 19.27 1.69 16.99
CA ILE A 45 19.94 0.37 17.04
C ILE A 45 20.93 0.28 18.20
N LYS A 46 21.63 1.38 18.52
CA LYS A 46 22.57 1.41 19.65
C LYS A 46 21.90 1.21 21.00
N VAL A 47 20.64 1.64 21.13
CA VAL A 47 19.86 1.51 22.37
C VAL A 47 19.05 0.22 22.38
N PHE A 48 18.48 -0.11 21.25
CA PHE A 48 17.60 -1.28 21.06
C PHE A 48 18.10 -2.16 19.88
N PRO A 49 18.96 -3.15 20.12
CA PRO A 49 19.55 -4.00 19.08
C PRO A 49 18.51 -4.72 18.20
N PHE A 50 17.29 -4.95 18.72
CA PHE A 50 16.18 -5.54 17.95
C PHE A 50 15.86 -4.75 16.68
N TRP A 51 16.04 -3.42 16.69
CA TRP A 51 15.76 -2.57 15.53
C TRP A 51 16.70 -2.80 14.34
N SER A 52 17.83 -3.48 14.54
CA SER A 52 18.73 -3.88 13.44
C SER A 52 18.01 -4.79 12.42
N LYS A 53 17.01 -5.56 12.89
CA LYS A 53 16.20 -6.45 12.05
C LYS A 53 15.16 -5.70 11.21
N ILE A 54 14.84 -4.46 11.56
CA ILE A 54 13.84 -3.65 10.85
C ILE A 54 14.49 -2.94 9.66
N PRO A 55 13.98 -3.13 8.44
CA PRO A 55 14.52 -2.49 7.25
C PRO A 55 14.43 -0.95 7.32
N LEU A 56 15.37 -0.27 6.66
CA LEU A 56 15.42 1.20 6.60
C LEU A 56 14.15 1.82 6.03
N TYR A 57 13.53 1.19 5.03
CA TYR A 57 12.33 1.74 4.40
C TYR A 57 11.14 1.87 5.36
N THR A 58 11.05 1.02 6.39
CA THR A 58 10.03 1.14 7.43
C THR A 58 10.21 2.42 8.25
N MET A 59 11.46 2.76 8.59
CA MET A 59 11.76 4.03 9.25
C MET A 59 11.46 5.22 8.34
N CYS A 60 11.79 5.12 7.05
CA CYS A 60 11.47 6.16 6.07
C CYS A 60 9.96 6.39 5.97
N LEU A 61 9.16 5.33 6.02
CA LEU A 61 7.70 5.42 5.98
C LEU A 61 7.15 6.12 7.24
N ILE A 62 7.62 5.73 8.42
CA ILE A 62 7.21 6.36 9.69
C ILE A 62 7.62 7.84 9.71
N MET A 63 8.87 8.13 9.38
CA MET A 63 9.38 9.51 9.36
C MET A 63 8.70 10.36 8.29
N GLY A 64 8.46 9.79 7.11
CA GLY A 64 7.72 10.44 6.04
C GLY A 64 6.29 10.79 6.45
N ALA A 65 5.60 9.90 7.16
CA ALA A 65 4.26 10.16 7.69
C ALA A 65 4.29 11.27 8.77
N ILE A 66 5.21 11.19 9.73
CA ILE A 66 5.35 12.20 10.80
C ILE A 66 5.66 13.58 10.20
N ILE A 67 6.67 13.66 9.34
CA ILE A 67 7.08 14.90 8.69
C ILE A 67 5.96 15.43 7.77
N GLY A 68 5.28 14.56 7.03
CA GLY A 68 4.16 14.92 6.17
C GLY A 68 3.00 15.53 6.96
N ILE A 69 2.61 14.93 8.09
CA ILE A 69 1.57 15.46 8.99
C ILE A 69 2.03 16.78 9.61
N ALA A 70 3.28 16.88 10.08
CA ALA A 70 3.83 18.09 10.66
C ALA A 70 3.84 19.23 9.64
N LEU A 71 4.33 18.99 8.42
CA LEU A 71 4.38 19.98 7.35
C LEU A 71 2.99 20.39 6.87
N SER A 72 2.02 19.49 6.84
CA SER A 72 0.65 19.81 6.41
C SER A 72 -0.03 20.84 7.30
N LYS A 73 0.39 20.96 8.57
CA LYS A 73 -0.12 21.94 9.55
C LYS A 73 0.65 23.27 9.54
N THR A 74 1.72 23.38 8.74
CA THR A 74 2.58 24.56 8.69
C THR A 74 2.45 25.29 7.35
N LYS A 75 2.91 26.55 7.32
CA LYS A 75 2.97 27.35 6.08
C LYS A 75 3.88 26.71 5.01
N TYR A 76 4.75 25.80 5.39
CA TYR A 76 5.68 25.09 4.49
C TYR A 76 4.99 24.04 3.61
N SER A 77 3.73 23.70 3.88
CA SER A 77 2.91 22.81 3.04
C SER A 77 2.84 23.25 1.57
N GLN A 78 2.92 24.56 1.33
CA GLN A 78 2.91 25.13 -0.03
C GLN A 78 4.13 24.76 -0.88
N TYR A 79 5.24 24.36 -0.28
CA TYR A 79 6.45 23.98 -1.00
C TYR A 79 6.44 22.51 -1.46
N ILE A 80 5.47 21.72 -0.99
CA ILE A 80 5.34 20.31 -1.37
C ILE A 80 4.39 20.20 -2.56
N ASP A 81 4.94 19.88 -3.72
CA ASP A 81 4.14 19.56 -4.89
C ASP A 81 3.72 18.09 -4.90
N ARG A 82 2.44 17.84 -4.62
CA ARG A 82 1.86 16.49 -4.62
C ARG A 82 1.96 15.81 -5.99
N GLY A 83 1.91 16.58 -7.08
CA GLY A 83 2.04 16.05 -8.44
C GLY A 83 3.43 15.48 -8.69
N SER A 84 4.46 16.23 -8.36
CA SER A 84 5.86 15.79 -8.47
C SER A 84 6.18 14.64 -7.52
N MET A 85 5.69 14.67 -6.27
CA MET A 85 5.85 13.56 -5.32
C MET A 85 5.23 12.26 -5.83
N LYS A 86 4.04 12.31 -6.41
CA LYS A 86 3.38 11.14 -6.99
C LYS A 86 4.18 10.58 -8.18
N ARG A 87 4.80 11.42 -8.98
CA ARG A 87 5.64 10.99 -10.11
C ARG A 87 6.97 10.39 -9.65
N ILE A 88 7.63 11.00 -8.67
CA ILE A 88 8.85 10.44 -8.04
C ILE A 88 8.54 9.06 -7.48
N SER A 89 7.42 8.92 -6.76
CA SER A 89 6.95 7.62 -6.25
C SER A 89 6.69 6.61 -7.36
N GLY A 90 6.06 7.03 -8.48
CA GLY A 90 5.79 6.17 -9.63
C GLY A 90 7.08 5.66 -10.28
N VAL A 91 8.02 6.57 -10.56
CA VAL A 91 9.33 6.20 -11.13
C VAL A 91 10.11 5.28 -10.19
N ALA A 92 10.15 5.60 -8.89
CA ALA A 92 10.81 4.75 -7.90
C ALA A 92 10.19 3.34 -7.86
N LEU A 93 8.87 3.23 -7.95
CA LEU A 93 8.17 1.94 -7.99
C LEU A 93 8.56 1.12 -9.22
N GLU A 94 8.60 1.74 -10.40
CA GLU A 94 9.01 1.07 -11.64
C GLU A 94 10.45 0.55 -11.55
N TYR A 95 11.38 1.36 -11.00
CA TYR A 95 12.76 0.92 -10.75
C TYR A 95 12.83 -0.25 -9.77
N VAL A 96 12.08 -0.20 -8.66
CA VAL A 96 12.05 -1.29 -7.68
C VAL A 96 11.52 -2.57 -8.32
N ILE A 97 10.47 -2.50 -9.13
CA ILE A 97 9.93 -3.66 -9.85
C ILE A 97 10.97 -4.23 -10.82
N ALA A 98 11.57 -3.38 -11.65
CA ALA A 98 12.57 -3.81 -12.63
C ALA A 98 13.79 -4.46 -11.95
N MET A 99 14.31 -3.84 -10.88
CA MET A 99 15.43 -4.37 -10.11
C MET A 99 15.11 -5.70 -9.43
N ASN A 100 13.92 -5.81 -8.84
CA ASN A 100 13.49 -7.07 -8.22
C ASN A 100 13.41 -8.20 -9.24
N VAL A 101 12.83 -7.94 -10.42
CA VAL A 101 12.79 -8.94 -11.51
C VAL A 101 14.21 -9.30 -11.98
N ALA A 102 15.06 -8.32 -12.17
CA ALA A 102 16.45 -8.54 -12.62
C ALA A 102 17.31 -9.34 -11.62
N THR A 103 17.00 -9.24 -10.32
CA THR A 103 17.75 -9.94 -9.26
C THR A 103 17.22 -11.33 -8.91
N ILE A 104 16.12 -11.77 -9.54
CA ILE A 104 15.56 -13.10 -9.32
C ILE A 104 16.57 -14.16 -9.77
N LYS A 105 16.98 -15.02 -8.86
CA LYS A 105 17.81 -16.19 -9.17
C LYS A 105 16.93 -17.27 -9.79
N LEU A 106 16.99 -17.42 -11.11
CA LEU A 106 16.17 -18.38 -11.87
C LEU A 106 16.33 -19.83 -11.38
N SER A 107 17.52 -20.21 -10.92
CA SER A 107 17.78 -21.55 -10.34
C SER A 107 16.95 -21.78 -9.08
N VAL A 108 16.85 -20.78 -8.19
CA VAL A 108 16.04 -20.85 -6.97
C VAL A 108 14.56 -20.87 -7.33
N LEU A 109 14.14 -20.00 -8.26
CA LEU A 109 12.76 -19.98 -8.74
C LEU A 109 12.33 -21.33 -9.31
N ALA A 110 13.18 -21.97 -10.14
CA ALA A 110 12.90 -23.30 -10.70
C ALA A 110 12.76 -24.38 -9.62
N SER A 111 13.60 -24.33 -8.57
CA SER A 111 13.54 -25.29 -7.45
C SER A 111 12.25 -25.18 -6.63
N PHE A 112 11.68 -23.97 -6.54
CA PHE A 112 10.46 -23.69 -5.77
C PHE A 112 9.23 -23.45 -6.63
N LEU A 113 9.30 -23.72 -7.94
CA LEU A 113 8.21 -23.42 -8.87
C LEU A 113 6.88 -24.07 -8.47
N VAL A 114 6.91 -25.36 -8.14
CA VAL A 114 5.70 -26.09 -7.77
C VAL A 114 5.08 -25.58 -6.48
N PRO A 115 5.81 -25.43 -5.37
CA PRO A 115 5.27 -24.80 -4.15
C PRO A 115 4.71 -23.39 -4.39
N ILE A 116 5.40 -22.57 -5.18
CA ILE A 116 4.96 -21.19 -5.48
C ILE A 116 3.64 -21.22 -6.27
N LEU A 117 3.54 -22.04 -7.31
CA LEU A 117 2.32 -22.14 -8.11
C LEU A 117 1.14 -22.67 -7.29
N VAL A 118 1.34 -23.74 -6.52
CA VAL A 118 0.27 -24.32 -5.70
C VAL A 118 -0.21 -23.31 -4.65
N THR A 119 0.71 -22.66 -3.93
CA THR A 119 0.34 -21.67 -2.91
C THR A 119 -0.32 -20.44 -3.54
N SER A 120 0.17 -19.96 -4.68
CA SER A 120 -0.42 -18.80 -5.36
C SER A 120 -1.84 -19.08 -5.85
N ILE A 121 -2.07 -20.24 -6.46
CA ILE A 121 -3.41 -20.66 -6.92
C ILE A 121 -4.35 -20.81 -5.71
N ALA A 122 -3.89 -21.50 -4.66
CA ALA A 122 -4.68 -21.71 -3.44
C ALA A 122 -5.08 -20.39 -2.79
N ILE A 123 -4.13 -19.45 -2.62
CA ILE A 123 -4.40 -18.12 -2.05
C ILE A 123 -5.35 -17.32 -2.93
N THR A 124 -5.18 -17.35 -4.24
CA THR A 124 -6.04 -16.63 -5.18
C THR A 124 -7.49 -17.10 -5.10
N ILE A 125 -7.70 -18.41 -5.10
CA ILE A 125 -9.05 -19.01 -4.97
C ILE A 125 -9.64 -18.68 -3.59
N LEU A 126 -8.87 -18.86 -2.52
CA LEU A 126 -9.31 -18.59 -1.15
C LEU A 126 -9.71 -17.13 -0.98
N THR A 127 -8.90 -16.21 -1.50
CA THR A 127 -9.20 -14.77 -1.46
C THR A 127 -10.49 -14.45 -2.21
N ALA A 128 -10.71 -15.02 -3.40
CA ALA A 128 -11.95 -14.83 -4.15
C ALA A 128 -13.16 -15.29 -3.35
N VAL A 129 -13.10 -16.50 -2.77
CA VAL A 129 -14.19 -17.07 -1.97
C VAL A 129 -14.48 -16.19 -0.75
N ILE A 130 -13.45 -15.76 -0.02
CA ILE A 130 -13.61 -14.91 1.16
C ILE A 130 -14.22 -13.56 0.78
N CYS A 131 -13.70 -12.88 -0.27
CA CYS A 131 -14.23 -11.60 -0.73
C CYS A 131 -15.70 -11.69 -1.11
N ILE A 132 -16.10 -12.73 -1.84
CA ILE A 132 -17.50 -12.94 -2.25
C ILE A 132 -18.41 -13.21 -1.04
N ILE A 133 -17.99 -14.10 -0.12
CA ILE A 133 -18.80 -14.45 1.06
C ILE A 133 -18.97 -13.25 1.98
N LEU A 134 -17.90 -12.51 2.26
CA LEU A 134 -17.96 -11.35 3.15
C LEU A 134 -18.72 -10.20 2.52
N ALA A 135 -18.52 -9.93 1.23
CA ALA A 135 -19.22 -8.88 0.54
C ALA A 135 -20.76 -9.13 0.53
N LYS A 136 -21.20 -10.35 0.22
CA LYS A 136 -22.62 -10.71 0.33
C LYS A 136 -23.21 -10.51 1.71
N LYS A 137 -22.41 -10.69 2.77
CA LYS A 137 -22.86 -10.56 4.14
C LYS A 137 -22.84 -9.12 4.66
N TRP A 138 -21.93 -8.30 4.17
CA TRP A 138 -21.68 -6.96 4.72
C TRP A 138 -22.22 -5.83 3.83
N TYR A 139 -22.26 -6.03 2.51
CA TYR A 139 -22.77 -5.07 1.55
C TYR A 139 -24.11 -5.53 0.98
N GLY A 140 -25.01 -4.60 0.82
CA GLY A 140 -26.34 -4.89 0.31
C GLY A 140 -26.38 -5.04 -1.21
N LYS A 141 -26.89 -4.01 -1.92
CA LYS A 141 -27.13 -4.05 -3.36
C LYS A 141 -25.86 -4.17 -4.19
N ASP A 142 -24.79 -3.47 -3.82
CA ASP A 142 -23.55 -3.33 -4.61
C ASP A 142 -22.45 -4.30 -4.13
N TRP A 143 -22.85 -5.48 -3.60
CA TRP A 143 -21.91 -6.43 -2.99
C TRP A 143 -20.90 -6.99 -3.99
N PHE A 144 -21.29 -7.13 -5.27
CA PHE A 144 -20.43 -7.77 -6.27
C PHE A 144 -19.29 -6.84 -6.71
N GLU A 145 -19.58 -5.57 -6.95
CA GLU A 145 -18.60 -4.54 -7.27
C GLU A 145 -17.61 -4.35 -6.12
N MET A 146 -18.12 -4.35 -4.89
CA MET A 146 -17.29 -4.31 -3.67
C MET A 146 -16.40 -5.55 -3.55
N ALA A 147 -16.94 -6.74 -3.81
CA ALA A 147 -16.17 -7.99 -3.77
C ALA A 147 -15.05 -7.99 -4.80
N MET A 148 -15.32 -7.58 -6.03
CA MET A 148 -14.34 -7.55 -7.10
C MET A 148 -13.26 -6.49 -6.86
N GLY A 149 -13.65 -5.32 -6.34
CA GLY A 149 -12.70 -4.29 -5.95
C GLY A 149 -11.75 -4.76 -4.83
N ALA A 150 -12.29 -5.37 -3.78
CA ALA A 150 -11.51 -5.93 -2.69
C ALA A 150 -10.61 -7.10 -3.16
N TYR A 151 -11.12 -7.98 -4.00
CA TYR A 151 -10.37 -9.07 -4.60
C TYR A 151 -9.18 -8.57 -5.42
N GLY A 152 -9.40 -7.59 -6.31
CA GLY A 152 -8.33 -7.02 -7.13
C GLY A 152 -7.27 -6.30 -6.29
N GLN A 153 -7.67 -5.65 -5.19
CA GLN A 153 -6.73 -5.05 -4.24
C GLN A 153 -5.91 -6.10 -3.48
N CYS A 154 -6.53 -7.19 -3.03
CA CYS A 154 -5.86 -8.24 -2.27
C CYS A 154 -4.93 -9.12 -3.13
N THR A 155 -5.26 -9.32 -4.42
CA THR A 155 -4.46 -10.14 -5.34
C THR A 155 -3.46 -9.34 -6.18
N GLY A 156 -3.58 -8.02 -6.17
CA GLY A 156 -2.71 -7.13 -6.93
C GLY A 156 -2.42 -5.83 -6.17
N SER A 157 -3.10 -4.77 -6.59
CA SER A 157 -2.95 -3.44 -6.02
C SER A 157 -4.30 -2.71 -6.01
N LEU A 158 -4.34 -1.55 -5.32
CA LEU A 158 -5.51 -0.67 -5.40
C LEU A 158 -5.91 -0.36 -6.85
N ALA A 159 -4.92 -0.14 -7.73
CA ALA A 159 -5.19 0.13 -9.14
C ALA A 159 -5.89 -1.04 -9.85
N THR A 160 -5.49 -2.28 -9.54
CA THR A 160 -6.15 -3.49 -10.07
C THR A 160 -7.60 -3.60 -9.57
N GLY A 161 -7.82 -3.32 -8.29
CA GLY A 161 -9.17 -3.29 -7.71
C GLY A 161 -10.07 -2.25 -8.38
N LEU A 162 -9.57 -1.03 -8.54
CA LEU A 162 -10.30 0.05 -9.23
C LEU A 162 -10.55 -0.25 -10.70
N LEU A 163 -9.63 -0.94 -11.37
CA LEU A 163 -9.83 -1.37 -12.75
C LEU A 163 -10.98 -2.37 -12.87
N LEU A 164 -11.03 -3.36 -11.97
CA LEU A 164 -12.12 -4.33 -11.94
C LEU A 164 -13.47 -3.67 -11.65
N ILE A 165 -13.51 -2.72 -10.71
CA ILE A 165 -14.73 -1.93 -10.45
C ILE A 165 -15.14 -1.16 -11.71
N LYS A 166 -14.21 -0.50 -12.38
CA LYS A 166 -14.51 0.28 -13.58
C LYS A 166 -15.07 -0.58 -14.74
N VAL A 167 -14.71 -1.87 -14.81
CA VAL A 167 -15.27 -2.81 -15.79
C VAL A 167 -16.72 -3.16 -15.44
N LEU A 168 -17.04 -3.28 -14.15
CA LEU A 168 -18.37 -3.66 -13.67
C LEU A 168 -19.32 -2.47 -13.54
N ASP A 169 -18.78 -1.33 -13.17
CA ASP A 169 -19.48 -0.06 -12.96
C ASP A 169 -18.78 1.05 -13.78
N PRO A 170 -18.97 1.09 -15.10
CA PRO A 170 -18.33 2.08 -15.97
C PRO A 170 -18.77 3.51 -15.69
N ASN A 171 -20.02 3.68 -15.21
CA ASN A 171 -20.63 4.98 -14.97
C ASN A 171 -20.35 5.55 -13.58
N GLY A 172 -19.88 4.70 -12.63
CA GLY A 172 -19.64 5.11 -11.26
C GLY A 172 -20.92 5.27 -10.44
N ASP A 173 -21.92 4.42 -10.72
CA ASP A 173 -23.22 4.47 -10.04
C ASP A 173 -23.17 3.89 -8.61
N THR A 174 -22.08 3.15 -8.29
CA THR A 174 -21.87 2.52 -6.99
C THR A 174 -20.80 3.23 -6.16
N LEU A 175 -20.83 3.05 -4.84
CA LEU A 175 -19.80 3.55 -3.92
C LEU A 175 -18.56 2.63 -3.83
N ALA A 176 -18.44 1.63 -4.70
CA ALA A 176 -17.39 0.62 -4.62
C ALA A 176 -15.99 1.22 -4.76
N ALA A 177 -15.76 2.12 -5.71
CA ALA A 177 -14.47 2.75 -5.93
C ALA A 177 -14.01 3.59 -4.73
N GLU A 178 -14.91 4.37 -4.14
CA GLU A 178 -14.64 5.20 -2.96
C GLU A 178 -14.36 4.33 -1.73
N SER A 179 -15.16 3.30 -1.51
CA SER A 179 -15.04 2.36 -0.41
C SER A 179 -13.72 1.60 -0.45
N VAL A 180 -13.33 1.06 -1.61
CA VAL A 180 -12.06 0.33 -1.78
C VAL A 180 -10.86 1.27 -1.63
N SER A 181 -10.95 2.50 -2.16
CA SER A 181 -9.89 3.51 -1.98
C SER A 181 -9.74 3.93 -0.53
N GLY A 182 -10.85 4.16 0.17
CA GLY A 182 -10.87 4.50 1.59
C GLY A 182 -10.31 3.38 2.47
N SER A 183 -10.72 2.14 2.23
CA SER A 183 -10.23 0.96 2.95
C SER A 183 -8.74 0.72 2.72
N SER A 184 -8.24 0.95 1.50
CA SER A 184 -6.83 0.87 1.17
C SER A 184 -6.01 1.90 1.94
N THR A 185 -6.50 3.13 2.01
CA THR A 185 -5.82 4.21 2.74
C THR A 185 -5.74 3.91 4.23
N LEU A 186 -6.84 3.51 4.85
CA LEU A 186 -6.88 3.15 6.27
C LEU A 186 -6.07 1.88 6.55
N GLY A 187 -6.17 0.86 5.69
CA GLY A 187 -5.45 -0.40 5.83
C GLY A 187 -3.94 -0.27 5.71
N SER A 188 -3.45 0.72 4.97
CA SER A 188 -2.01 0.91 4.74
C SER A 188 -1.22 1.15 6.03
N PHE A 189 -1.83 1.72 7.08
CA PHE A 189 -1.15 2.00 8.35
C PHE A 189 -0.63 0.74 9.05
N TRP A 190 -1.31 -0.38 8.95
CA TRP A 190 -0.83 -1.65 9.53
C TRP A 190 -0.39 -2.68 8.51
N GLN A 191 -0.89 -2.62 7.30
CA GLN A 191 -0.47 -3.53 6.24
C GLN A 191 1.02 -3.39 5.94
N GLN A 192 1.55 -2.17 5.89
CA GLN A 192 2.95 -1.93 5.61
C GLN A 192 3.88 -2.44 6.74
N PRO A 193 3.67 -2.11 8.03
CA PRO A 193 4.44 -2.71 9.11
C PRO A 193 4.33 -4.25 9.15
N TYR A 194 3.15 -4.80 8.92
CA TYR A 194 2.95 -6.23 8.91
C TYR A 194 3.71 -6.93 7.77
N ASN A 195 3.66 -6.41 6.56
CA ASN A 195 4.41 -6.94 5.43
C ASN A 195 5.93 -6.91 5.65
N THR A 196 6.40 -5.96 6.44
CA THR A 196 7.82 -5.81 6.77
C THR A 196 8.26 -6.77 7.88
N ILE A 197 7.52 -6.81 8.97
CA ILE A 197 7.89 -7.52 10.19
C ILE A 197 7.41 -8.98 10.13
N GLY A 198 6.29 -9.24 9.45
CA GLY A 198 5.66 -10.57 9.37
C GLY A 198 6.61 -11.68 8.94
N PRO A 199 7.36 -11.57 7.83
CA PRO A 199 8.32 -12.59 7.42
C PRO A 199 9.39 -12.87 8.47
N MET A 200 9.83 -11.86 9.22
CA MET A 200 10.82 -12.02 10.29
C MET A 200 10.23 -12.73 11.50
N LEU A 201 9.00 -12.42 11.86
CA LEU A 201 8.28 -13.08 12.94
C LEU A 201 8.03 -14.55 12.62
N ILE A 202 7.67 -14.88 11.37
CA ILE A 202 7.49 -16.27 10.92
C ILE A 202 8.80 -17.04 11.05
N LEU A 203 9.93 -16.46 10.66
CA LEU A 203 11.24 -17.12 10.78
C LEU A 203 11.69 -17.31 12.23
N SER A 204 11.34 -16.39 13.13
CA SER A 204 11.73 -16.47 14.55
C SER A 204 10.81 -17.37 15.37
N SER A 205 9.52 -17.34 15.12
CA SER A 205 8.49 -18.05 15.90
C SER A 205 7.28 -18.39 15.03
N PRO A 206 7.37 -19.42 14.15
CA PRO A 206 6.32 -19.71 13.18
C PRO A 206 4.95 -19.93 13.83
N LEU A 207 4.92 -20.71 14.92
CA LEU A 207 3.67 -21.07 15.58
C LEU A 207 2.98 -19.86 16.24
N LEU A 208 3.74 -19.04 16.96
CA LEU A 208 3.19 -17.83 17.60
C LEU A 208 2.69 -16.82 16.55
N THR A 209 3.43 -16.65 15.45
CA THR A 209 3.02 -15.74 14.38
C THR A 209 1.76 -16.23 13.69
N THR A 210 1.67 -17.54 13.40
CA THR A 210 0.48 -18.12 12.76
C THR A 210 -0.74 -18.02 13.67
N LEU A 211 -0.61 -18.36 14.97
CA LEU A 211 -1.71 -18.23 15.92
C LEU A 211 -2.11 -16.79 16.15
N GLY A 212 -1.14 -15.87 16.24
CA GLY A 212 -1.41 -14.44 16.39
C GLY A 212 -2.15 -13.85 15.20
N THR A 213 -1.75 -14.17 13.97
CA THR A 213 -2.43 -13.73 12.76
C THR A 213 -3.81 -14.34 12.60
N ALA A 214 -3.97 -15.62 12.94
CA ALA A 214 -5.28 -16.28 12.95
C ALA A 214 -6.22 -15.64 13.98
N GLY A 215 -5.73 -15.36 15.19
CA GLY A 215 -6.50 -14.66 16.23
C GLY A 215 -6.92 -13.25 15.81
N PHE A 216 -6.01 -12.50 15.18
CA PHE A 216 -6.30 -11.18 14.63
C PHE A 216 -7.36 -11.23 13.52
N LEU A 217 -7.26 -12.20 12.60
CA LEU A 217 -8.24 -12.43 11.55
C LEU A 217 -9.63 -12.72 12.13
N VAL A 218 -9.71 -13.62 13.12
CA VAL A 218 -10.98 -13.97 13.79
C VAL A 218 -11.57 -12.74 14.48
N ALA A 219 -10.77 -11.98 15.21
CA ALA A 219 -11.23 -10.75 15.87
C ALA A 219 -11.78 -9.74 14.85
N PHE A 220 -11.07 -9.55 13.72
CA PHE A 220 -11.54 -8.65 12.64
C PHE A 220 -12.83 -9.12 11.99
N LEU A 221 -13.01 -10.43 11.79
CA LEU A 221 -14.23 -11.02 11.26
C LEU A 221 -15.42 -10.83 12.24
N ILE A 222 -15.17 -10.99 13.54
CA ILE A 222 -16.20 -10.75 14.56
C ILE A 222 -16.59 -9.28 14.56
N VAL A 223 -15.63 -8.37 14.64
CA VAL A 223 -15.89 -6.92 14.62
C VAL A 223 -16.64 -6.52 13.34
N GLY A 224 -16.17 -6.98 12.17
CA GLY A 224 -16.81 -6.69 10.89
C GLY A 224 -18.24 -7.20 10.83
N THR A 225 -18.50 -8.43 11.29
CA THR A 225 -19.86 -9.00 11.29
C THR A 225 -20.79 -8.32 12.30
N VAL A 226 -20.28 -7.83 13.43
CA VAL A 226 -21.06 -7.08 14.41
C VAL A 226 -21.40 -5.68 13.91
N LEU A 227 -20.44 -4.99 13.30
CA LEU A 227 -20.62 -3.62 12.81
C LEU A 227 -21.49 -3.58 11.54
N PHE A 228 -21.16 -4.40 10.54
CA PHE A 228 -21.79 -4.34 9.22
C PHE A 228 -22.95 -5.32 9.04
N GLY A 229 -22.95 -6.47 9.72
CA GLY A 229 -24.02 -7.44 9.65
C GLY A 229 -25.37 -6.96 10.24
N ARG A 230 -25.35 -5.89 11.04
CA ARG A 230 -26.57 -5.23 11.56
C ARG A 230 -27.15 -4.21 10.58
N THR A 231 -26.32 -3.64 9.72
CA THR A 231 -26.73 -2.60 8.76
C THR A 231 -27.54 -3.19 7.60
N VAL A 232 -27.15 -4.38 7.12
CA VAL A 232 -27.84 -5.08 6.03
C VAL A 232 -29.23 -5.64 6.44
N LYS A 233 -29.46 -5.92 7.73
CA LYS A 233 -30.79 -6.35 8.22
C LYS A 233 -31.82 -5.22 8.34
N LYS A 234 -31.40 -3.96 8.20
CA LYS A 234 -32.29 -2.79 8.30
C LYS A 234 -32.56 -2.10 6.95
N ALA A 235 -31.90 -2.52 5.88
CA ALA A 235 -32.13 -2.10 4.50
C ALA A 235 -32.88 -3.19 3.73
#